data_bc570cf193ea69bd2470e7c1ab797cc3
#
_entry.id   bc570cf193ea69bd2470e7c1ab797cc3
#
_cell.length_a   1.000
_cell.length_b   1.000
_cell.length_c   1.000
_cell.angle_alpha   90.00
_cell.angle_beta   90.00
_cell.angle_gamma   90.00
#
_symmetry.space_group_name_H-M   'P 1'
#
loop_
_entity.id
_entity.type
_entity.pdbx_description
1 polymer ?
#
loop_
_entity_poly.entity_id
_entity_poly.type
_entity_poly.pdbx_seq_one_letter_code
_entity_poly.pdbx_strand_id
1 'polypeptide(L)'
;IGLFSAVYSRAIALEAGNPAPAFKVSSGDNKELSLDDLKGKVAVIFYETKDTKEKNRQLKDELNKFYDAQPDSLKGSILRIPVINCKGVIFTGAWKDSLKQNSQKEGLTIYGDWDGKMFLAYDIADKESNLFIIGKDGMIKYSFAGKVKEKDFSRIKNYISEGGKNEV
;
A
#
# COMPACT_ATOMS: atom_id res chain seq x y z
N ILE A 1 4.96 -23.44 -36.41
CA ILE A 1 5.80 -22.27 -36.28
C ILE A 1 5.18 -21.34 -35.25
N GLY A 2 5.73 -21.30 -34.08
CA GLY A 2 5.94 -20.23 -33.14
C GLY A 2 4.78 -19.37 -32.67
N LEU A 3 4.31 -19.59 -31.46
CA LEU A 3 3.63 -18.60 -30.62
C LEU A 3 4.02 -18.87 -29.16
N PHE A 4 5.19 -18.41 -28.79
CA PHE A 4 5.59 -18.26 -27.39
C PHE A 4 6.13 -16.85 -27.20
N SER A 5 5.27 -15.92 -26.81
CA SER A 5 5.74 -14.64 -26.26
C SER A 5 4.57 -13.83 -25.70
N ALA A 6 4.06 -14.16 -24.52
CA ALA A 6 3.13 -13.28 -23.83
C ALA A 6 3.03 -13.49 -22.30
N VAL A 7 3.88 -14.30 -21.68
CA VAL A 7 3.68 -14.67 -20.26
C VAL A 7 4.66 -14.03 -19.28
N TYR A 8 5.71 -13.34 -19.75
CA TYR A 8 6.78 -12.86 -18.85
C TYR A 8 6.68 -11.38 -18.40
N SER A 9 5.66 -10.64 -18.79
CA SER A 9 5.64 -9.19 -18.52
C SER A 9 5.00 -8.77 -17.18
N ARG A 10 4.33 -9.66 -16.46
CA ARG A 10 3.58 -9.29 -15.26
C ARG A 10 4.36 -9.37 -13.94
N ALA A 11 5.26 -10.33 -13.80
CA ALA A 11 6.00 -10.55 -12.55
C ALA A 11 7.08 -9.47 -12.29
N ILE A 12 7.57 -8.82 -13.34
CA ILE A 12 8.67 -7.84 -13.25
C ILE A 12 8.21 -6.48 -12.70
N ALA A 13 6.92 -6.13 -12.86
CA ALA A 13 6.42 -4.80 -12.54
C ALA A 13 6.39 -4.46 -11.03
N LEU A 14 6.39 -5.47 -10.15
CA LEU A 14 6.27 -5.30 -8.69
C LEU A 14 7.57 -5.60 -7.94
N GLU A 15 8.65 -5.83 -8.62
CA GLU A 15 9.96 -6.03 -8.00
C GLU A 15 10.55 -4.69 -7.54
N ALA A 16 11.34 -4.75 -6.45
CA ALA A 16 12.11 -3.60 -6.00
C ALA A 16 13.02 -3.08 -7.11
N GLY A 17 13.05 -1.76 -7.28
CA GLY A 17 13.78 -1.08 -8.35
C GLY A 17 12.96 -0.77 -9.61
N ASN A 18 11.74 -1.29 -9.72
CA ASN A 18 10.84 -0.96 -10.83
C ASN A 18 9.90 0.20 -10.49
N PRO A 19 9.44 0.97 -11.48
CA PRO A 19 8.41 1.98 -11.27
C PRO A 19 7.14 1.37 -10.70
N ALA A 20 6.53 2.04 -9.71
CA ALA A 20 5.24 1.62 -9.19
C ALA A 20 4.16 1.76 -10.27
N PRO A 21 3.26 0.77 -10.44
CA PRO A 21 2.15 0.88 -11.37
C PRO A 21 1.20 2.03 -11.01
N ALA A 22 0.60 2.65 -12.00
CA ALA A 22 -0.45 3.63 -11.78
C ALA A 22 -1.64 2.99 -11.06
N PHE A 23 -2.21 3.71 -10.11
CA PHE A 23 -3.44 3.34 -9.42
C PHE A 23 -4.29 4.55 -9.09
N LYS A 24 -5.55 4.31 -8.78
CA LYS A 24 -6.50 5.29 -8.27
C LYS A 24 -7.46 4.59 -7.32
N VAL A 25 -7.57 5.09 -6.09
CA VAL A 25 -8.46 4.59 -5.06
C VAL A 25 -9.24 5.75 -4.44
N SER A 26 -10.32 5.50 -3.73
CA SER A 26 -11.06 6.57 -3.05
C SER A 26 -11.55 6.15 -1.67
N SER A 27 -11.55 7.11 -0.75
CA SER A 27 -12.02 6.91 0.62
C SER A 27 -13.56 6.86 0.72
N GLY A 28 -14.06 6.58 1.92
CA GLY A 28 -15.49 6.57 2.19
C GLY A 28 -16.19 7.92 1.98
N ASP A 29 -15.47 9.03 2.08
CA ASP A 29 -15.93 10.39 1.79
C ASP A 29 -15.54 10.87 0.38
N ASN A 30 -15.23 9.94 -0.51
CA ASN A 30 -14.89 10.16 -1.93
C ASN A 30 -13.61 11.00 -2.17
N LYS A 31 -12.69 11.05 -1.23
CA LYS A 31 -11.36 11.60 -1.50
C LYS A 31 -10.58 10.63 -2.35
N GLU A 32 -10.12 11.08 -3.50
CA GLU A 32 -9.30 10.29 -4.40
C GLU A 32 -7.84 10.30 -3.96
N LEU A 33 -7.14 9.20 -4.22
CA LEU A 33 -5.71 9.07 -4.10
C LEU A 33 -5.18 8.29 -5.31
N SER A 34 -4.14 8.79 -5.92
CA SER A 34 -3.46 8.19 -7.06
C SER A 34 -1.96 8.09 -6.85
N LEU A 35 -1.26 7.39 -7.72
CA LEU A 35 0.20 7.33 -7.69
C LEU A 35 0.84 8.73 -7.81
N ASP A 36 0.23 9.64 -8.57
CA ASP A 36 0.75 11.00 -8.74
C ASP A 36 0.78 11.81 -7.43
N ASP A 37 -0.15 11.54 -6.53
CA ASP A 37 -0.23 12.20 -5.22
C ASP A 37 0.90 11.76 -4.27
N LEU A 38 1.59 10.67 -4.60
CA LEU A 38 2.70 10.13 -3.81
C LEU A 38 4.06 10.75 -4.17
N LYS A 39 4.15 11.55 -5.22
CA LYS A 39 5.41 12.12 -5.70
C LYS A 39 6.16 12.88 -4.59
N GLY A 40 7.44 12.59 -4.43
CA GLY A 40 8.29 13.20 -3.41
C GLY A 40 8.04 12.73 -1.98
N LYS A 41 7.20 11.71 -1.79
CA LYS A 41 6.88 11.11 -0.49
C LYS A 41 7.18 9.61 -0.49
N VAL A 42 7.47 9.08 0.68
CA VAL A 42 7.55 7.62 0.88
C VAL A 42 6.15 7.12 1.20
N ALA A 43 5.65 6.18 0.42
CA ALA A 43 4.34 5.60 0.66
C ALA A 43 4.47 4.17 1.20
N VAL A 44 3.75 3.89 2.29
CA VAL A 44 3.61 2.57 2.89
C VAL A 44 2.18 2.12 2.69
N ILE A 45 1.97 1.20 1.76
CA ILE A 45 0.66 0.74 1.34
C ILE A 45 0.42 -0.66 1.87
N PHE A 46 -0.64 -0.85 2.65
CA PHE A 46 -1.20 -2.17 2.95
C PHE A 46 -2.47 -2.36 2.14
N TYR A 47 -2.43 -3.30 1.19
CA TYR A 47 -3.62 -3.71 0.44
C TYR A 47 -4.18 -5.00 1.04
N GLU A 48 -5.40 -4.95 1.55
CA GLU A 48 -5.99 -6.00 2.36
C GLU A 48 -7.48 -6.20 2.05
N THR A 49 -8.03 -7.25 2.63
CA THR A 49 -9.46 -7.46 2.77
C THR A 49 -9.86 -7.31 4.23
N LYS A 50 -11.16 -7.32 4.52
CA LYS A 50 -11.67 -7.34 5.90
C LYS A 50 -11.09 -8.51 6.70
N ASP A 51 -10.87 -9.65 6.05
CA ASP A 51 -10.41 -10.88 6.72
C ASP A 51 -8.88 -10.94 6.88
N THR A 52 -8.13 -10.18 6.06
CA THR A 52 -6.66 -10.24 6.06
C THR A 52 -6.00 -9.08 6.83
N LYS A 53 -6.75 -8.03 7.18
CA LYS A 53 -6.22 -6.82 7.83
C LYS A 53 -5.49 -7.08 9.17
N GLU A 54 -5.80 -8.18 9.84
CA GLU A 54 -5.17 -8.52 11.13
C GLU A 54 -3.86 -9.32 10.96
N LYS A 55 -3.57 -9.86 9.76
CA LYS A 55 -2.36 -10.68 9.54
C LYS A 55 -1.06 -9.95 9.90
N ASN A 56 -0.98 -8.65 9.62
CA ASN A 56 0.20 -7.82 9.90
C ASN A 56 -0.04 -6.77 10.99
N ARG A 57 -0.94 -7.03 11.95
CA ARG A 57 -1.25 -6.09 13.04
C ARG A 57 0.01 -5.68 13.80
N GLN A 58 0.84 -6.65 14.20
CA GLN A 58 2.06 -6.39 14.94
C GLN A 58 3.03 -5.47 14.16
N LEU A 59 3.23 -5.72 12.86
CA LEU A 59 4.04 -4.85 12.01
C LEU A 59 3.44 -3.43 11.94
N LYS A 60 2.13 -3.32 11.74
CA LYS A 60 1.45 -2.02 11.68
C LYS A 60 1.63 -1.22 12.98
N ASP A 61 1.50 -1.87 14.13
CA ASP A 61 1.71 -1.25 15.44
C ASP A 61 3.15 -0.77 15.60
N GLU A 62 4.14 -1.56 15.16
CA GLU A 62 5.54 -1.18 15.16
C GLU A 62 5.85 -0.01 14.18
N LEU A 63 5.20 0.01 13.01
CA LEU A 63 5.34 1.10 12.06
C LEU A 63 4.66 2.38 12.56
N ASN A 64 3.54 2.27 13.28
CA ASN A 64 2.91 3.43 13.92
C ASN A 64 3.83 4.04 14.98
N LYS A 65 4.41 3.23 15.88
CA LYS A 65 5.42 3.70 16.85
C LYS A 65 6.62 4.34 16.17
N PHE A 66 7.11 3.71 15.11
CA PHE A 66 8.23 4.24 14.32
C PHE A 66 7.88 5.60 13.70
N TYR A 67 6.68 5.74 13.11
CA TYR A 67 6.20 6.99 12.54
C TYR A 67 6.06 8.09 13.62
N ASP A 68 5.47 7.76 14.77
CA ASP A 68 5.24 8.71 15.86
C ASP A 68 6.55 9.25 16.44
N ALA A 69 7.60 8.43 16.41
CA ALA A 69 8.95 8.80 16.86
C ALA A 69 9.70 9.70 15.85
N GLN A 70 9.21 9.85 14.61
CA GLN A 70 9.88 10.70 13.63
C GLN A 70 9.68 12.20 13.94
N PRO A 71 10.66 13.06 13.61
CA PRO A 71 10.45 14.52 13.64
C PRO A 71 9.32 14.94 12.70
N ASP A 72 8.62 16.01 13.02
CA ASP A 72 7.49 16.51 12.23
C ASP A 72 7.85 16.79 10.77
N SER A 73 9.09 17.23 10.52
CA SER A 73 9.63 17.43 9.16
C SER A 73 9.64 16.15 8.31
N LEU A 74 9.77 14.98 8.93
CA LEU A 74 9.74 13.68 8.24
C LEU A 74 8.34 13.08 8.20
N LYS A 75 7.50 13.30 9.21
CA LYS A 75 6.13 12.80 9.24
C LYS A 75 5.34 13.21 8.00
N GLY A 76 5.46 14.46 7.55
CA GLY A 76 4.81 14.96 6.35
C GLY A 76 5.28 14.33 5.03
N SER A 77 6.43 13.66 5.04
CA SER A 77 7.01 12.97 3.88
C SER A 77 6.75 11.45 3.85
N ILE A 78 6.08 10.90 4.86
CA ILE A 78 5.73 9.49 4.96
C ILE A 78 4.21 9.35 4.92
N LEU A 79 3.70 8.67 3.91
CA LEU A 79 2.27 8.37 3.76
C LEU A 79 1.98 6.94 4.19
N ARG A 80 1.05 6.77 5.13
CA ARG A 80 0.52 5.48 5.54
C ARG A 80 -0.83 5.29 4.87
N ILE A 81 -0.93 4.31 3.96
CA ILE A 81 -2.06 4.16 3.04
C ILE A 81 -2.65 2.75 3.17
N PRO A 82 -3.65 2.57 4.05
CA PRO A 82 -4.44 1.34 4.05
C PRO A 82 -5.43 1.37 2.88
N VAL A 83 -5.43 0.28 2.10
CA VAL A 83 -6.35 0.07 0.98
C VAL A 83 -7.13 -1.22 1.21
N ILE A 84 -8.43 -1.17 1.06
CA ILE A 84 -9.32 -2.33 1.17
C ILE A 84 -9.88 -2.67 -0.20
N ASN A 85 -9.87 -3.96 -0.54
CA ASN A 85 -10.54 -4.44 -1.72
C ASN A 85 -12.06 -4.30 -1.55
N CYS A 86 -12.66 -3.42 -2.35
CA CYS A 86 -14.09 -3.14 -2.37
C CYS A 86 -14.75 -3.55 -3.70
N LYS A 87 -14.04 -4.30 -4.55
CA LYS A 87 -14.58 -4.78 -5.82
C LYS A 87 -15.78 -5.70 -5.60
N GLY A 88 -16.87 -5.44 -6.32
CA GLY A 88 -18.06 -6.26 -6.27
C GLY A 88 -18.98 -6.04 -5.06
N VAL A 89 -18.71 -5.02 -4.25
CA VAL A 89 -19.56 -4.63 -3.12
C VAL A 89 -20.92 -4.15 -3.64
N ILE A 90 -21.99 -4.78 -3.14
CA ILE A 90 -23.38 -4.47 -3.57
C ILE A 90 -23.91 -3.23 -2.85
N PHE A 91 -23.65 -3.09 -1.55
CA PHE A 91 -24.14 -1.97 -0.74
C PHE A 91 -23.05 -0.91 -0.56
N THR A 92 -22.75 -0.18 -1.63
CA THR A 92 -21.64 0.79 -1.69
C THR A 92 -21.73 1.87 -0.61
N GLY A 93 -22.96 2.37 -0.32
CA GLY A 93 -23.18 3.38 0.72
C GLY A 93 -22.75 2.89 2.11
N ALA A 94 -23.23 1.72 2.52
CA ALA A 94 -22.88 1.13 3.82
C ALA A 94 -21.37 0.83 3.95
N TRP A 95 -20.73 0.43 2.86
CA TRP A 95 -19.28 0.22 2.83
C TRP A 95 -18.50 1.54 2.94
N LYS A 96 -18.93 2.58 2.26
CA LYS A 96 -18.35 3.93 2.39
C LYS A 96 -18.47 4.45 3.81
N ASP A 97 -19.61 4.31 4.44
CA ASP A 97 -19.82 4.68 5.84
C ASP A 97 -18.91 3.87 6.77
N SER A 98 -18.78 2.57 6.54
CA SER A 98 -17.86 1.72 7.30
C SER A 98 -16.39 2.14 7.13
N LEU A 99 -15.94 2.45 5.92
CA LEU A 99 -14.58 2.97 5.68
C LEU A 99 -14.35 4.30 6.39
N LYS A 100 -15.34 5.20 6.36
CA LYS A 100 -15.27 6.50 7.04
C LYS A 100 -15.16 6.33 8.55
N GLN A 101 -16.02 5.49 9.16
CA GLN A 101 -15.99 5.21 10.60
C GLN A 101 -14.67 4.58 11.02
N ASN A 102 -14.17 3.58 10.26
CA ASN A 102 -12.88 2.96 10.55
C ASN A 102 -11.71 3.93 10.37
N SER A 103 -11.76 4.81 9.37
CA SER A 103 -10.76 5.87 9.19
C SER A 103 -10.68 6.80 10.41
N GLN A 104 -11.82 7.21 10.95
CA GLN A 104 -11.88 8.02 12.17
C GLN A 104 -11.31 7.27 13.39
N LYS A 105 -11.66 5.99 13.55
CA LYS A 105 -11.18 5.14 14.64
C LYS A 105 -9.67 4.91 14.59
N GLU A 106 -9.12 4.67 13.40
CA GLU A 106 -7.69 4.39 13.22
C GLU A 106 -6.84 5.68 13.12
N GLY A 107 -7.46 6.85 12.98
CA GLY A 107 -6.75 8.11 12.76
C GLY A 107 -6.01 8.18 11.42
N LEU A 108 -6.41 7.36 10.45
CA LEU A 108 -5.84 7.26 9.11
C LEU A 108 -6.95 7.16 8.08
N THR A 109 -6.79 7.82 6.93
CA THR A 109 -7.73 7.64 5.81
C THR A 109 -7.56 6.24 5.22
N ILE A 110 -8.63 5.46 5.25
CA ILE A 110 -8.71 4.15 4.60
C ILE A 110 -9.35 4.32 3.24
N TYR A 111 -8.69 3.80 2.22
CA TYR A 111 -9.15 3.86 0.84
C TYR A 111 -9.76 2.54 0.39
N GLY A 112 -10.68 2.60 -0.55
CA GLY A 112 -11.27 1.45 -1.22
C GLY A 112 -10.81 1.37 -2.67
N ASP A 113 -10.41 0.17 -3.10
CA ASP A 113 -10.26 -0.16 -4.52
C ASP A 113 -11.60 -0.68 -5.03
N TRP A 114 -12.46 0.24 -5.52
CA TRP A 114 -13.85 -0.04 -5.83
C TRP A 114 -14.05 -0.75 -7.16
N ASP A 115 -13.16 -0.52 -8.11
CA ASP A 115 -13.22 -1.14 -9.45
C ASP A 115 -12.23 -2.30 -9.61
N GLY A 116 -11.37 -2.54 -8.62
CA GLY A 116 -10.36 -3.60 -8.61
C GLY A 116 -9.20 -3.35 -9.57
N LYS A 117 -9.00 -2.12 -10.03
CA LYS A 117 -7.89 -1.81 -10.95
C LYS A 117 -6.55 -1.86 -10.24
N MET A 118 -6.47 -1.39 -8.99
CA MET A 118 -5.25 -1.52 -8.20
C MET A 118 -4.93 -2.98 -7.90
N PHE A 119 -5.95 -3.80 -7.61
CA PHE A 119 -5.81 -5.24 -7.44
C PHE A 119 -5.09 -5.89 -8.62
N LEU A 120 -5.49 -5.54 -9.84
CA LEU A 120 -4.89 -6.09 -11.07
C LEU A 120 -3.50 -5.50 -11.34
N ALA A 121 -3.35 -4.17 -11.20
CA ALA A 121 -2.09 -3.49 -11.51
C ALA A 121 -0.95 -3.89 -10.57
N TYR A 122 -1.27 -4.17 -9.31
CA TYR A 122 -0.31 -4.55 -8.28
C TYR A 122 -0.20 -6.07 -8.08
N ASP A 123 -0.82 -6.86 -8.95
CA ASP A 123 -0.82 -8.34 -8.88
C ASP A 123 -1.07 -8.84 -7.44
N ILE A 124 -2.10 -8.28 -6.82
CA ILE A 124 -2.42 -8.52 -5.42
C ILE A 124 -2.68 -9.99 -5.17
N ALA A 125 -1.94 -10.57 -4.22
CA ALA A 125 -2.20 -11.92 -3.75
C ALA A 125 -3.52 -11.94 -2.95
N ASP A 126 -4.51 -12.63 -3.51
CA ASP A 126 -5.82 -12.78 -2.88
C ASP A 126 -5.70 -13.51 -1.53
N LYS A 127 -6.54 -13.12 -0.56
CA LYS A 127 -6.54 -13.67 0.81
C LYS A 127 -5.25 -13.45 1.60
N GLU A 128 -4.40 -12.54 1.14
CA GLU A 128 -3.18 -12.14 1.83
C GLU A 128 -3.22 -10.64 2.21
N SER A 129 -2.41 -10.28 3.20
CA SER A 129 -2.05 -8.89 3.45
C SER A 129 -0.88 -8.55 2.53
N ASN A 130 -1.05 -7.57 1.66
CA ASN A 130 -0.04 -7.16 0.70
C ASN A 130 0.58 -5.83 1.14
N LEU A 131 1.90 -5.78 1.26
CA LEU A 131 2.66 -4.60 1.66
C LEU A 131 3.51 -4.11 0.50
N PHE A 132 3.42 -2.81 0.21
CA PHE A 132 4.27 -2.11 -0.74
C PHE A 132 4.89 -0.88 -0.09
N ILE A 133 6.18 -0.67 -0.33
CA ILE A 133 6.86 0.59 0.01
C ILE A 133 7.31 1.21 -1.31
N ILE A 134 6.82 2.43 -1.57
CA ILE A 134 7.17 3.21 -2.75
C ILE A 134 8.01 4.40 -2.28
N GLY A 135 9.19 4.57 -2.87
CA GLY A 135 10.09 5.66 -2.55
C GLY A 135 9.65 7.00 -3.13
N LYS A 136 10.31 8.08 -2.74
CA LYS A 136 10.08 9.44 -3.24
C LYS A 136 10.25 9.57 -4.74
N ASP A 137 11.05 8.68 -5.33
CA ASP A 137 11.30 8.55 -6.77
C ASP A 137 10.20 7.82 -7.55
N GLY A 138 9.16 7.34 -6.85
CA GLY A 138 8.09 6.55 -7.44
C GLY A 138 8.45 5.09 -7.72
N MET A 139 9.62 4.63 -7.26
CA MET A 139 10.08 3.26 -7.45
C MET A 139 9.63 2.37 -6.29
N ILE A 140 9.32 1.11 -6.57
CA ILE A 140 9.06 0.10 -5.54
C ILE A 140 10.37 -0.17 -4.79
N LYS A 141 10.38 0.01 -3.48
CA LYS A 141 11.51 -0.32 -2.60
C LYS A 141 11.32 -1.67 -1.91
N TYR A 142 10.08 -2.07 -1.67
CA TYR A 142 9.74 -3.34 -1.05
C TYR A 142 8.34 -3.78 -1.46
N SER A 143 8.17 -5.08 -1.65
CA SER A 143 6.89 -5.72 -1.95
C SER A 143 6.84 -7.08 -1.28
N PHE A 144 5.76 -7.38 -0.57
CA PHE A 144 5.58 -8.67 0.10
C PHE A 144 4.09 -9.00 0.27
N ALA A 145 3.73 -10.26 0.06
CA ALA A 145 2.41 -10.79 0.32
C ALA A 145 2.46 -11.85 1.42
N GLY A 146 1.59 -11.71 2.42
CA GLY A 146 1.50 -12.61 3.56
C GLY A 146 1.85 -11.96 4.90
N LYS A 147 2.07 -12.79 5.92
CA LYS A 147 2.49 -12.34 7.24
C LYS A 147 4.00 -12.10 7.28
N VAL A 148 4.38 -10.85 7.49
CA VAL A 148 5.79 -10.44 7.63
C VAL A 148 6.36 -10.97 8.96
N LYS A 149 7.56 -11.53 8.92
CA LYS A 149 8.26 -12.03 10.10
C LYS A 149 8.91 -10.89 10.88
N GLU A 150 8.92 -10.97 12.21
CA GLU A 150 9.50 -9.93 13.09
C GLU A 150 10.96 -9.58 12.74
N LYS A 151 11.76 -10.57 12.34
CA LYS A 151 13.16 -10.36 11.90
C LYS A 151 13.29 -9.41 10.73
N ASP A 152 12.23 -9.21 9.94
CA ASP A 152 12.20 -8.33 8.78
C ASP A 152 11.72 -6.90 9.10
N PHE A 153 11.19 -6.65 10.31
CA PHE A 153 10.63 -5.35 10.70
C PHE A 153 11.66 -4.22 10.63
N SER A 154 12.89 -4.47 11.11
CA SER A 154 13.97 -3.48 11.04
C SER A 154 14.33 -3.12 9.60
N ARG A 155 14.39 -4.11 8.71
CA ARG A 155 14.63 -3.90 7.28
C ARG A 155 13.54 -3.05 6.63
N ILE A 156 12.28 -3.30 6.98
CA ILE A 156 11.13 -2.52 6.48
C ILE A 156 11.24 -1.06 6.96
N LYS A 157 11.55 -0.83 8.23
CA LYS A 157 11.78 0.53 8.77
C LYS A 157 12.91 1.26 8.04
N ASN A 158 13.98 0.53 7.69
CA ASN A 158 15.10 1.09 6.91
C ASN A 158 14.64 1.52 5.51
N TYR A 159 13.87 0.71 4.80
CA TYR A 159 13.32 1.10 3.49
C TYR A 159 12.47 2.37 3.57
N ILE A 160 11.70 2.55 4.65
CA ILE A 160 10.90 3.77 4.86
C ILE A 160 11.83 4.97 5.12
N SER A 161 12.86 4.81 5.94
CA SER A 161 13.83 5.87 6.24
C SER A 161 14.70 6.23 5.03
N GLU A 162 15.16 5.22 4.28
CA GLU A 162 16.07 5.36 3.14
C GLU A 162 15.34 5.63 1.83
N GLY A 163 14.06 5.27 1.72
CA GLY A 163 13.21 5.59 0.58
C GLY A 163 13.06 7.08 0.33
N GLY A 164 13.55 7.89 1.28
CA GLY A 164 13.73 9.32 1.17
C GLY A 164 15.13 9.77 0.77
N LYS A 165 16.11 8.87 0.73
CA LYS A 165 17.48 9.16 0.30
C LYS A 165 17.64 8.64 -1.13
N ASN A 166 17.96 9.52 -2.06
CA ASN A 166 18.43 9.08 -3.36
C ASN A 166 19.75 8.32 -3.13
N GLU A 167 19.80 7.07 -3.53
CA GLU A 167 21.10 6.41 -3.71
C GLU A 167 21.85 7.20 -4.80
N VAL A 168 22.93 7.85 -4.40
CA VAL A 168 23.86 8.55 -5.30
C VAL A 168 24.74 7.51 -5.97
#